data_38e4b6f503508d7e077b9b03e3d39c01
#
_entry.id   38e4b6f503508d7e077b9b03e3d39c01
#
_cell.length_a   1.000
_cell.length_b   1.000
_cell.length_c   1.000
_cell.angle_alpha   90.00
_cell.angle_beta   90.00
_cell.angle_gamma   90.00
#
_symmetry.space_group_name_H-M   'P 1'
#
loop_
_entity.id
_entity.type
_entity.pdbx_description
1 polymer ?
#
loop_
_entity_poly.entity_id
_entity_poly.type
_entity_poly.pdbx_seq_one_letter_code
_entity_poly.pdbx_strand_id
1 'polypeptide(L)'
;TKDFKVYYDKGSELKEKMLFWKRNKYEKRHVLKGISFTVKKGEAIGLVGKNGCGKSTTLKMLTKIIYPDTGSIEMHGRVSSLIELGAGFHPDMSGRENIYTNASIFGLTKKEIDARLDDIIAFSELEDYIDNPVRTYSSGMYMRLAFAVAINVDADILLIDEILAVGDANYQAKCFNKLREIKAEGTTIVIVSHSLGQIEQICDRSIWIKNGLIEAEGTPKDVHLKYLDYMNQERMEQAEKEQIRQAKLEREQMEKKREEERIKKERAKVNSRYGSEDAKFTDIHMLNEKGEESRIFRTGEKMILDLSYHVENKVTDAVFGFGIFRNDALWCYGTNTRIDRIANFDIEKDGRYKVVLDDINLIPGNYWVDITIEYGEGVPVDYYKQALKFEVVSNLTDVGVTRIPHRWELDVATEDNTTKDNE
;
A
#
# COMPACT_ATOMS: atom_id res chain seq x y z
N THR A 1 14.34 -5.09 23.95
CA THR A 1 14.45 -3.79 23.28
C THR A 1 15.63 -3.76 22.31
N LYS A 2 15.55 -2.91 21.29
CA LYS A 2 16.66 -2.71 20.34
C LYS A 2 16.83 -1.25 19.96
N ASP A 3 18.04 -0.78 20.11
CA ASP A 3 18.44 0.60 19.81
C ASP A 3 19.51 0.61 18.71
N PHE A 4 19.45 1.59 17.84
CA PHE A 4 20.46 1.86 16.83
C PHE A 4 21.04 3.25 17.02
N LYS A 5 22.36 3.38 16.81
CA LYS A 5 23.05 4.67 16.72
C LYS A 5 23.00 5.15 15.28
N VAL A 6 22.32 6.28 15.04
CA VAL A 6 22.29 6.92 13.73
C VAL A 6 23.39 7.98 13.70
N TYR A 7 24.36 7.79 12.83
CA TYR A 7 25.43 8.76 12.60
C TYR A 7 24.97 9.72 11.49
N TYR A 8 24.99 11.01 11.79
CA TYR A 8 24.78 12.02 10.76
C TYR A 8 26.11 12.34 10.09
N ASP A 9 26.21 11.96 8.81
CA ASP A 9 27.30 12.45 7.96
C ASP A 9 26.96 13.90 7.57
N LYS A 10 27.55 14.85 8.29
CA LYS A 10 27.55 16.25 7.87
C LYS A 10 28.59 16.34 6.76
N GLY A 11 28.10 16.40 5.51
CA GLY A 11 28.88 16.39 4.28
C GLY A 11 30.21 17.15 4.38
N SER A 12 31.17 16.50 3.84
CA SER A 12 32.52 16.85 3.40
C SER A 12 32.92 18.33 3.39
N GLU A 13 33.03 19.00 4.52
CA GLU A 13 33.91 20.13 4.64
C GLU A 13 35.29 19.61 5.04
N LEU A 14 36.25 19.76 4.13
CA LEU A 14 37.68 19.41 4.34
C LEU A 14 38.26 19.94 5.66
N LYS A 15 37.69 21.00 6.22
CA LYS A 15 38.04 21.58 7.52
C LYS A 15 37.68 20.75 8.74
N GLU A 16 36.63 19.89 8.65
CA GLU A 16 36.21 19.03 9.78
C GLU A 16 37.08 17.76 9.89
N LYS A 17 37.72 17.33 8.81
CA LYS A 17 38.63 16.16 8.81
C LYS A 17 39.96 16.48 9.53
N MET A 18 40.31 17.71 9.77
CA MET A 18 41.53 18.12 10.50
C MET A 18 41.37 18.21 12.03
N LEU A 19 40.15 18.11 12.53
CA LEU A 19 39.87 18.21 13.98
C LEU A 19 39.59 16.81 14.56
N PHE A 20 40.66 16.11 14.88
CA PHE A 20 40.65 14.74 15.51
C PHE A 20 39.87 14.62 16.82
N TRP A 21 39.26 15.68 17.33
CA TRP A 21 38.65 15.72 18.67
C TRP A 21 37.14 15.89 18.68
N LYS A 22 36.44 16.01 17.55
CA LYS A 22 34.97 16.01 17.53
C LYS A 22 34.47 14.58 17.41
N ARG A 23 34.00 14.00 18.52
CA ARG A 23 33.22 12.76 18.53
C ARG A 23 32.05 12.90 17.58
N ASN A 24 31.92 12.00 16.62
CA ASN A 24 30.77 11.92 15.73
C ASN A 24 29.48 11.97 16.57
N LYS A 25 28.67 12.99 16.35
CA LYS A 25 27.35 13.08 16.98
C LYS A 25 26.48 11.99 16.38
N TYR A 26 25.99 11.10 17.19
CA TYR A 26 24.97 10.12 16.80
C TYR A 26 23.71 10.37 17.62
N GLU A 27 22.57 10.10 17.02
CA GLU A 27 21.29 10.04 17.70
C GLU A 27 20.94 8.57 17.98
N LYS A 28 20.55 8.28 19.21
CA LYS A 28 20.10 6.95 19.58
C LYS A 28 18.66 6.77 19.18
N ARG A 29 18.39 5.89 18.21
CA ARG A 29 17.05 5.59 17.75
C ARG A 29 16.56 4.30 18.38
N HIS A 30 15.55 4.40 19.24
CA HIS A 30 14.85 3.26 19.83
C HIS A 30 13.91 2.63 18.80
N VAL A 31 14.31 1.48 18.24
CA VAL A 31 13.51 0.78 17.21
C VAL A 31 12.49 -0.14 17.87
N LEU A 32 12.91 -0.93 18.87
CA LEU A 32 12.04 -1.77 19.67
C LEU A 32 12.09 -1.33 21.13
N LYS A 33 10.94 -1.00 21.67
CA LYS A 33 10.82 -0.36 22.99
C LYS A 33 10.30 -1.30 24.09
N GLY A 34 10.33 -2.60 23.81
CA GLY A 34 9.84 -3.64 24.71
C GLY A 34 8.66 -4.37 24.09
N ILE A 35 8.97 -5.35 23.24
CA ILE A 35 7.98 -6.30 22.73
C ILE A 35 8.18 -7.64 23.43
N SER A 36 7.09 -8.29 23.82
CA SER A 36 7.11 -9.63 24.42
C SER A 36 5.95 -10.43 23.85
N PHE A 37 6.25 -11.57 23.27
CA PHE A 37 5.25 -12.51 22.77
C PHE A 37 5.81 -13.93 22.80
N THR A 38 4.93 -14.90 22.79
CA THR A 38 5.24 -16.32 22.77
C THR A 38 4.57 -16.96 21.58
N VAL A 39 5.27 -17.85 20.87
CA VAL A 39 4.74 -18.62 19.74
C VAL A 39 4.73 -20.08 20.15
N LYS A 40 3.59 -20.74 20.02
CA LYS A 40 3.42 -22.15 20.34
C LYS A 40 3.98 -23.01 19.21
N LYS A 41 4.41 -24.24 19.52
CA LYS A 41 4.83 -25.19 18.50
C LYS A 41 3.71 -25.45 17.48
N GLY A 42 4.02 -25.35 16.21
CA GLY A 42 3.08 -25.49 15.12
C GLY A 42 2.16 -24.27 14.86
N GLU A 43 2.32 -23.20 15.64
CA GLU A 43 1.58 -21.96 15.44
C GLU A 43 2.22 -21.10 14.32
N ALA A 44 1.41 -20.52 13.46
CA ALA A 44 1.84 -19.54 12.48
C ALA A 44 1.42 -18.15 12.93
N ILE A 45 2.36 -17.22 13.06
CA ILE A 45 2.08 -15.82 13.40
C ILE A 45 2.52 -14.85 12.33
N GLY A 46 1.71 -13.80 12.11
CA GLY A 46 2.01 -12.69 11.21
C GLY A 46 2.42 -11.45 11.97
N LEU A 47 3.55 -10.84 11.61
CA LEU A 47 3.94 -9.52 12.13
C LEU A 47 3.51 -8.45 11.13
N VAL A 48 2.61 -7.57 11.54
CA VAL A 48 2.08 -6.48 10.73
C VAL A 48 2.46 -5.11 11.29
N GLY A 49 2.47 -4.09 10.45
CA GLY A 49 2.78 -2.72 10.85
C GLY A 49 3.50 -1.96 9.74
N LYS A 50 3.65 -0.66 9.91
CA LYS A 50 4.31 0.24 8.96
C LYS A 50 5.79 -0.09 8.73
N ASN A 51 6.33 0.43 7.63
CA ASN A 51 7.78 0.40 7.39
C ASN A 51 8.52 1.13 8.51
N GLY A 52 9.59 0.50 9.00
CA GLY A 52 10.41 1.05 10.09
C GLY A 52 9.82 0.89 11.49
N CYS A 53 8.70 0.18 11.70
CA CYS A 53 8.15 -0.09 13.03
C CYS A 53 8.91 -1.18 13.82
N GLY A 54 9.82 -1.93 13.18
CA GLY A 54 10.67 -2.93 13.83
C GLY A 54 10.41 -4.39 13.43
N LYS A 55 9.56 -4.69 12.44
CA LYS A 55 9.26 -6.07 11.99
C LYS A 55 10.52 -6.86 11.57
N SER A 56 11.24 -6.37 10.57
CA SER A 56 12.46 -7.02 10.08
C SER A 56 13.58 -7.00 11.14
N THR A 57 13.60 -6.00 12.03
CA THR A 57 14.52 -5.99 13.18
C THR A 57 14.19 -7.13 14.14
N THR A 58 12.92 -7.39 14.39
CA THR A 58 12.45 -8.51 15.21
C THR A 58 12.88 -9.84 14.57
N LEU A 59 12.65 -10.02 13.26
CA LEU A 59 13.09 -11.22 12.56
C LEU A 59 14.63 -11.41 12.62
N LYS A 60 15.41 -10.34 12.40
CA LYS A 60 16.88 -10.38 12.49
C LYS A 60 17.37 -10.75 13.89
N MET A 61 16.64 -10.43 14.93
CA MET A 61 16.94 -10.89 16.29
C MET A 61 16.58 -12.36 16.47
N LEU A 62 15.47 -12.83 15.92
CA LEU A 62 15.09 -14.23 15.95
C LEU A 62 16.12 -15.12 15.22
N THR A 63 16.71 -14.63 14.12
CA THR A 63 17.79 -15.34 13.40
C THR A 63 19.17 -15.19 14.04
N LYS A 64 19.27 -14.47 15.15
CA LYS A 64 20.55 -14.15 15.84
C LYS A 64 21.55 -13.36 14.99
N ILE A 65 21.12 -12.74 13.88
CA ILE A 65 21.93 -11.79 13.09
C ILE A 65 22.26 -10.56 13.95
N ILE A 66 21.30 -10.12 14.77
CA ILE A 66 21.49 -9.06 15.76
C ILE A 66 20.98 -9.54 17.13
N TYR A 67 21.53 -8.98 18.18
CA TYR A 67 21.13 -9.32 19.54
C TYR A 67 20.31 -8.20 20.17
N PRO A 68 19.37 -8.51 21.10
CA PRO A 68 18.66 -7.51 21.87
C PRO A 68 19.63 -6.76 22.80
N ASP A 69 19.36 -5.47 23.04
CA ASP A 69 20.14 -4.69 24.03
C ASP A 69 19.71 -5.03 25.46
N THR A 70 18.42 -5.35 25.64
CA THR A 70 17.84 -5.83 26.90
C THR A 70 16.76 -6.87 26.61
N GLY A 71 16.54 -7.78 27.56
CA GLY A 71 15.61 -8.91 27.39
C GLY A 71 16.31 -10.15 26.83
N SER A 72 15.54 -11.19 26.57
CA SER A 72 16.02 -12.48 26.06
C SER A 72 15.16 -12.99 24.93
N ILE A 73 15.71 -13.88 24.15
CA ILE A 73 15.02 -14.61 23.08
C ILE A 73 15.36 -16.08 23.27
N GLU A 74 14.33 -16.88 23.45
CA GLU A 74 14.44 -18.34 23.58
C GLU A 74 13.75 -18.99 22.41
N MET A 75 14.43 -19.92 21.73
CA MET A 75 13.89 -20.70 20.63
C MET A 75 14.35 -22.16 20.79
N HIS A 76 13.44 -23.08 20.55
CA HIS A 76 13.68 -24.51 20.69
C HIS A 76 13.44 -25.19 19.34
N GLY A 77 14.48 -25.81 18.80
CA GLY A 77 14.47 -26.51 17.52
C GLY A 77 15.34 -25.88 16.44
N ARG A 78 15.31 -26.48 15.25
CA ARG A 78 16.04 -26.01 14.08
C ARG A 78 15.31 -24.82 13.46
N VAL A 79 16.04 -23.72 13.27
CA VAL A 79 15.51 -22.49 12.66
C VAL A 79 15.96 -22.40 11.22
N SER A 80 15.03 -22.27 10.27
CA SER A 80 15.31 -21.86 8.90
C SER A 80 14.78 -20.42 8.67
N SER A 81 15.53 -19.66 7.90
CA SER A 81 15.20 -18.26 7.64
C SER A 81 15.25 -17.94 6.16
N LEU A 82 14.16 -17.34 5.67
CA LEU A 82 14.08 -16.81 4.31
C LEU A 82 14.48 -15.32 4.22
N ILE A 83 15.10 -14.75 5.25
CA ILE A 83 15.47 -13.32 5.29
C ILE A 83 16.58 -13.00 4.29
N GLU A 84 17.54 -13.90 4.14
CA GLU A 84 18.69 -13.73 3.27
C GLU A 84 18.78 -14.89 2.27
N LEU A 85 17.79 -14.97 1.37
CA LEU A 85 17.75 -16.01 0.34
C LEU A 85 18.97 -15.94 -0.56
N GLY A 86 19.61 -17.10 -0.75
CA GLY A 86 20.81 -17.22 -1.56
C GLY A 86 22.09 -16.75 -0.85
N ALA A 87 22.04 -16.41 0.44
CA ALA A 87 23.25 -16.18 1.22
C ALA A 87 24.15 -17.43 1.16
N GLY A 88 25.42 -17.21 0.79
CA GLY A 88 26.37 -18.29 0.60
C GLY A 88 26.38 -18.94 -0.79
N PHE A 89 25.56 -18.47 -1.74
CA PHE A 89 25.70 -18.89 -3.14
C PHE A 89 27.01 -18.36 -3.74
N HIS A 90 27.75 -19.26 -4.35
CA HIS A 90 28.96 -18.90 -5.06
C HIS A 90 28.68 -18.73 -6.54
N PRO A 91 28.96 -17.57 -7.15
CA PRO A 91 28.55 -17.26 -8.52
C PRO A 91 29.15 -18.17 -9.58
N ASP A 92 30.34 -18.70 -9.35
CA ASP A 92 31.06 -19.57 -10.31
C ASP A 92 30.71 -21.06 -10.16
N MET A 93 30.02 -21.45 -9.10
CA MET A 93 29.52 -22.81 -8.89
C MET A 93 28.18 -23.00 -9.61
N SER A 94 27.90 -24.24 -10.01
CA SER A 94 26.59 -24.63 -10.56
C SER A 94 25.49 -24.50 -9.54
N GLY A 95 24.21 -24.46 -10.02
CA GLY A 95 23.05 -24.48 -9.14
C GLY A 95 23.07 -25.69 -8.20
N ARG A 96 23.43 -26.86 -8.71
CA ARG A 96 23.55 -28.10 -7.94
C ARG A 96 24.58 -27.98 -6.80
N GLU A 97 25.79 -27.50 -7.07
CA GLU A 97 26.81 -27.27 -6.04
C GLU A 97 26.37 -26.24 -5.01
N ASN A 98 25.67 -25.20 -5.44
CA ASN A 98 25.09 -24.19 -4.54
C ASN A 98 23.98 -24.76 -3.65
N ILE A 99 23.19 -25.74 -4.13
CA ILE A 99 22.24 -26.48 -3.28
C ILE A 99 22.98 -27.13 -2.11
N TYR A 100 24.06 -27.87 -2.38
CA TYR A 100 24.84 -28.52 -1.32
C TYR A 100 25.42 -27.52 -0.33
N THR A 101 26.03 -26.45 -0.83
CA THR A 101 26.62 -25.42 0.01
C THR A 101 25.57 -24.74 0.90
N ASN A 102 24.51 -24.30 0.30
CA ASN A 102 23.46 -23.55 1.02
C ASN A 102 22.69 -24.44 2.01
N ALA A 103 22.29 -25.64 1.61
CA ALA A 103 21.64 -26.59 2.49
C ALA A 103 22.52 -27.01 3.68
N SER A 104 23.84 -27.09 3.49
CA SER A 104 24.79 -27.32 4.59
C SER A 104 24.86 -26.15 5.58
N ILE A 105 24.72 -24.91 5.11
CA ILE A 105 24.58 -23.71 5.98
C ILE A 105 23.34 -23.82 6.87
N PHE A 106 22.23 -24.35 6.33
CA PHE A 106 21.05 -24.65 7.12
C PHE A 106 21.17 -25.88 8.03
N GLY A 107 22.34 -26.53 8.02
CA GLY A 107 22.67 -27.63 8.94
C GLY A 107 22.25 -29.01 8.46
N LEU A 108 21.97 -29.19 7.15
CA LEU A 108 21.71 -30.51 6.59
C LEU A 108 23.03 -31.26 6.35
N THR A 109 23.02 -32.54 6.65
CA THR A 109 24.09 -33.47 6.26
C THR A 109 24.01 -33.77 4.77
N LYS A 110 25.14 -34.21 4.18
CA LYS A 110 25.17 -34.61 2.77
C LYS A 110 24.10 -35.66 2.44
N LYS A 111 23.90 -36.65 3.31
CA LYS A 111 22.89 -37.69 3.13
C LYS A 111 21.46 -37.13 3.09
N GLU A 112 21.16 -36.14 3.92
CA GLU A 112 19.85 -35.45 3.93
C GLU A 112 19.68 -34.61 2.66
N ILE A 113 20.73 -33.98 2.16
CA ILE A 113 20.72 -33.21 0.92
C ILE A 113 20.52 -34.14 -0.27
N ASP A 114 21.27 -35.24 -0.36
CA ASP A 114 21.13 -36.24 -1.44
C ASP A 114 19.71 -36.77 -1.52
N ALA A 115 19.03 -36.97 -0.39
CA ALA A 115 17.67 -37.49 -0.34
C ALA A 115 16.61 -36.47 -0.83
N ARG A 116 16.92 -35.16 -0.86
CA ARG A 116 16.00 -34.07 -1.22
C ARG A 116 16.38 -33.35 -2.51
N LEU A 117 17.54 -33.71 -3.08
CA LEU A 117 18.10 -32.97 -4.20
C LEU A 117 17.16 -32.86 -5.38
N ASP A 118 16.53 -33.95 -5.76
CA ASP A 118 15.60 -33.98 -6.89
C ASP A 118 14.33 -33.15 -6.60
N ASP A 119 13.83 -33.18 -5.37
CA ASP A 119 12.68 -32.37 -4.95
C ASP A 119 13.03 -30.88 -4.97
N ILE A 120 14.23 -30.48 -4.52
CA ILE A 120 14.68 -29.10 -4.57
C ILE A 120 14.78 -28.63 -6.01
N ILE A 121 15.38 -29.43 -6.89
CA ILE A 121 15.53 -29.10 -8.31
C ILE A 121 14.15 -28.96 -8.97
N ALA A 122 13.28 -29.94 -8.80
CA ALA A 122 11.92 -29.91 -9.35
C ALA A 122 11.09 -28.75 -8.80
N PHE A 123 11.26 -28.41 -7.51
CA PHE A 123 10.56 -27.27 -6.94
C PHE A 123 11.05 -25.94 -7.55
N SER A 124 12.36 -25.82 -7.82
CA SER A 124 12.94 -24.61 -8.42
C SER A 124 12.55 -24.35 -9.88
N GLU A 125 12.12 -25.42 -10.60
CA GLU A 125 11.84 -25.42 -12.05
C GLU A 125 13.08 -25.00 -12.87
N LEU A 126 14.24 -25.48 -12.47
CA LEU A 126 15.53 -25.16 -13.10
C LEU A 126 16.28 -26.40 -13.58
N GLU A 127 15.58 -27.49 -13.88
CA GLU A 127 16.14 -28.76 -14.29
C GLU A 127 17.15 -28.60 -15.43
N ASP A 128 16.81 -27.84 -16.46
CA ASP A 128 17.63 -27.60 -17.65
C ASP A 128 18.84 -26.70 -17.39
N TYR A 129 18.85 -25.98 -16.26
CA TYR A 129 19.87 -24.97 -15.94
C TYR A 129 20.71 -25.33 -14.70
N ILE A 130 20.36 -26.38 -13.98
CA ILE A 130 20.88 -26.67 -12.64
C ILE A 130 22.41 -26.89 -12.61
N ASP A 131 22.95 -27.36 -13.70
CA ASP A 131 24.41 -27.63 -13.82
C ASP A 131 25.19 -26.43 -14.42
N ASN A 132 24.52 -25.33 -14.71
CA ASN A 132 25.14 -24.09 -15.15
C ASN A 132 25.59 -23.23 -13.95
N PRO A 133 26.67 -22.42 -14.09
CA PRO A 133 27.09 -21.50 -13.06
C PRO A 133 26.01 -20.48 -12.71
N VAL A 134 25.76 -20.23 -11.41
CA VAL A 134 24.68 -19.35 -10.92
C VAL A 134 24.82 -17.91 -11.39
N ARG A 135 26.03 -17.45 -11.72
CA ARG A 135 26.25 -16.12 -12.35
C ARG A 135 25.53 -15.95 -13.68
N THR A 136 25.13 -17.03 -14.34
CA THR A 136 24.37 -17.00 -15.62
C THR A 136 22.86 -16.95 -15.40
N TYR A 137 22.41 -17.08 -14.15
CA TYR A 137 21.00 -17.07 -13.82
C TYR A 137 20.43 -15.65 -13.88
N SER A 138 19.17 -15.56 -14.29
CA SER A 138 18.40 -14.35 -14.06
C SER A 138 18.13 -14.16 -12.57
N SER A 139 17.79 -12.95 -12.14
CA SER A 139 17.42 -12.70 -10.74
C SER A 139 16.27 -13.60 -10.26
N GLY A 140 15.30 -13.87 -11.14
CA GLY A 140 14.19 -14.79 -10.86
C GLY A 140 14.66 -16.23 -10.65
N MET A 141 15.53 -16.76 -11.53
CA MET A 141 16.11 -18.10 -11.40
C MET A 141 16.92 -18.25 -10.11
N TYR A 142 17.74 -17.24 -9.81
CA TYR A 142 18.52 -17.17 -8.57
C TYR A 142 17.62 -17.28 -7.34
N MET A 143 16.57 -16.48 -7.29
CA MET A 143 15.64 -16.45 -6.15
C MET A 143 14.80 -17.73 -6.06
N ARG A 144 14.41 -18.34 -7.20
CA ARG A 144 13.71 -19.63 -7.23
C ARG A 144 14.56 -20.74 -6.62
N LEU A 145 15.84 -20.83 -7.01
CA LEU A 145 16.77 -21.82 -6.45
C LEU A 145 16.96 -21.61 -4.94
N ALA A 146 17.22 -20.37 -4.54
CA ALA A 146 17.42 -20.03 -3.13
C ALA A 146 16.21 -20.36 -2.26
N PHE A 147 15.01 -20.05 -2.76
CA PHE A 147 13.76 -20.38 -2.08
C PHE A 147 13.55 -21.90 -2.02
N ALA A 148 13.79 -22.62 -3.14
CA ALA A 148 13.63 -24.07 -3.20
C ALA A 148 14.54 -24.78 -2.17
N VAL A 149 15.78 -24.33 -2.00
CA VAL A 149 16.68 -24.87 -0.96
C VAL A 149 16.12 -24.60 0.42
N ALA A 150 15.79 -23.33 0.73
CA ALA A 150 15.41 -22.90 2.07
C ALA A 150 14.08 -23.51 2.56
N ILE A 151 13.15 -23.80 1.65
CA ILE A 151 11.84 -24.36 1.99
C ILE A 151 11.87 -25.89 2.16
N ASN A 152 12.87 -26.57 1.61
CA ASN A 152 13.06 -28.02 1.71
C ASN A 152 14.01 -28.42 2.87
N VAL A 153 14.30 -27.51 3.77
CA VAL A 153 14.98 -27.79 5.04
C VAL A 153 13.91 -28.15 6.07
N ASP A 154 14.02 -29.34 6.71
CA ASP A 154 13.12 -29.68 7.83
C ASP A 154 13.43 -28.78 9.01
N ALA A 155 12.71 -27.69 9.10
CA ALA A 155 12.82 -26.72 10.18
C ALA A 155 11.69 -26.89 11.19
N ASP A 156 11.99 -26.78 12.49
CA ASP A 156 10.98 -26.67 13.51
C ASP A 156 10.36 -25.27 13.53
N ILE A 157 11.15 -24.26 13.11
CA ILE A 157 10.75 -22.85 13.06
C ILE A 157 11.19 -22.26 11.72
N LEU A 158 10.24 -21.69 10.98
CA LEU A 158 10.44 -21.01 9.71
C LEU A 158 10.19 -19.51 9.85
N LEU A 159 11.21 -18.70 9.54
CA LEU A 159 11.15 -17.23 9.60
C LEU A 159 11.11 -16.65 8.19
N ILE A 160 10.09 -15.84 7.88
CA ILE A 160 9.81 -15.33 6.53
C ILE A 160 9.74 -13.80 6.56
N ASP A 161 10.56 -13.11 5.74
CA ASP A 161 10.52 -11.64 5.57
C ASP A 161 10.16 -11.29 4.12
N GLU A 162 8.94 -10.87 3.87
CA GLU A 162 8.42 -10.29 2.59
C GLU A 162 8.69 -11.06 1.27
N ILE A 163 9.34 -12.22 1.31
CA ILE A 163 9.97 -12.88 0.15
C ILE A 163 8.99 -13.75 -0.66
N LEU A 164 7.69 -13.66 -0.45
CA LEU A 164 6.71 -14.39 -1.27
C LEU A 164 6.53 -13.79 -2.69
N ALA A 165 7.24 -12.74 -3.03
CA ALA A 165 7.26 -12.12 -4.36
C ALA A 165 8.33 -12.72 -5.31
N VAL A 166 8.74 -13.98 -5.09
CA VAL A 166 9.73 -14.68 -5.93
C VAL A 166 9.08 -15.23 -7.19
N GLY A 167 9.68 -14.93 -8.36
CA GLY A 167 9.22 -15.46 -9.64
C GLY A 167 7.91 -14.83 -10.14
N ASP A 168 7.25 -15.52 -11.05
CA ASP A 168 5.95 -15.13 -11.60
C ASP A 168 4.78 -15.56 -10.68
N ALA A 169 3.55 -15.18 -11.05
CA ALA A 169 2.36 -15.44 -10.25
C ALA A 169 2.12 -16.96 -10.00
N ASN A 170 2.47 -17.81 -10.95
CA ASN A 170 2.30 -19.26 -10.81
C ASN A 170 3.30 -19.82 -9.79
N TYR A 171 4.55 -19.38 -9.87
CA TYR A 171 5.57 -19.79 -8.90
C TYR A 171 5.28 -19.27 -7.50
N GLN A 172 4.78 -18.04 -7.38
CA GLN A 172 4.32 -17.49 -6.10
C GLN A 172 3.20 -18.32 -5.47
N ALA A 173 2.21 -18.77 -6.29
CA ALA A 173 1.16 -19.65 -5.82
C ALA A 173 1.71 -21.01 -5.35
N LYS A 174 2.70 -21.57 -6.06
CA LYS A 174 3.41 -22.80 -5.67
C LYS A 174 4.13 -22.63 -4.33
N CYS A 175 4.86 -21.54 -4.15
CA CYS A 175 5.53 -21.22 -2.89
C CYS A 175 4.52 -21.11 -1.73
N PHE A 176 3.39 -20.45 -1.98
CA PHE A 176 2.34 -20.26 -0.98
C PHE A 176 1.68 -21.59 -0.56
N ASN A 177 1.40 -22.46 -1.52
CA ASN A 177 0.86 -23.78 -1.23
C ASN A 177 1.85 -24.63 -0.42
N LYS A 178 3.15 -24.58 -0.75
CA LYS A 178 4.19 -25.28 0.01
C LYS A 178 4.26 -24.81 1.46
N LEU A 179 4.11 -23.51 1.72
CA LEU A 179 4.04 -22.98 3.08
C LEU A 179 2.83 -23.51 3.86
N ARG A 180 1.69 -23.70 3.20
CA ARG A 180 0.51 -24.32 3.82
C ARG A 180 0.76 -25.78 4.19
N GLU A 181 1.42 -26.54 3.32
CA GLU A 181 1.82 -27.92 3.59
C GLU A 181 2.73 -28.00 4.82
N ILE A 182 3.80 -27.20 4.84
CA ILE A 182 4.78 -27.12 5.95
C ILE A 182 4.08 -26.73 7.26
N LYS A 183 3.14 -25.80 7.21
CA LYS A 183 2.33 -25.46 8.38
C LYS A 183 1.49 -26.67 8.84
N ALA A 184 0.84 -27.37 7.92
CA ALA A 184 0.02 -28.54 8.24
C ALA A 184 0.84 -29.69 8.86
N GLU A 185 2.12 -29.79 8.53
CA GLU A 185 3.08 -30.71 9.12
C GLU A 185 3.51 -30.33 10.54
N GLY A 186 3.10 -29.16 11.03
CA GLY A 186 3.34 -28.71 12.40
C GLY A 186 4.56 -27.82 12.59
N THR A 187 5.13 -27.28 11.52
CA THR A 187 6.22 -26.30 11.59
C THR A 187 5.69 -24.97 12.14
N THR A 188 6.42 -24.38 13.07
CA THR A 188 6.14 -23.05 13.62
C THR A 188 6.56 -21.97 12.60
N ILE A 189 5.68 -21.02 12.26
CA ILE A 189 5.97 -20.00 11.25
C ILE A 189 5.88 -18.60 11.86
N VAL A 190 6.89 -17.77 11.58
CA VAL A 190 6.82 -16.32 11.83
C VAL A 190 7.00 -15.60 10.50
N ILE A 191 5.96 -14.92 10.04
CA ILE A 191 5.95 -14.24 8.76
C ILE A 191 5.80 -12.72 8.90
N VAL A 192 6.60 -11.97 8.18
CA VAL A 192 6.38 -10.56 7.88
C VAL A 192 5.92 -10.46 6.43
N SER A 193 4.75 -9.86 6.17
CA SER A 193 4.28 -9.59 4.83
C SER A 193 3.50 -8.28 4.79
N HIS A 194 3.59 -7.59 3.66
CA HIS A 194 2.71 -6.46 3.36
C HIS A 194 1.33 -6.89 2.86
N SER A 195 1.18 -8.15 2.45
CA SER A 195 -0.09 -8.73 2.02
C SER A 195 -0.86 -9.29 3.21
N LEU A 196 -1.79 -8.50 3.75
CA LEU A 196 -2.65 -8.92 4.87
C LEU A 196 -3.45 -10.17 4.53
N GLY A 197 -3.91 -10.30 3.28
CA GLY A 197 -4.64 -11.48 2.81
C GLY A 197 -3.81 -12.77 2.83
N GLN A 198 -2.50 -12.70 2.59
CA GLN A 198 -1.62 -13.86 2.73
C GLN A 198 -1.45 -14.27 4.20
N ILE A 199 -1.32 -13.29 5.09
CA ILE A 199 -1.24 -13.53 6.53
C ILE A 199 -2.55 -14.19 7.03
N GLU A 200 -3.71 -13.70 6.59
CA GLU A 200 -5.01 -14.28 6.96
C GLU A 200 -5.19 -15.73 6.51
N GLN A 201 -4.56 -16.11 5.40
CA GLN A 201 -4.66 -17.47 4.88
C GLN A 201 -3.70 -18.48 5.54
N ILE A 202 -2.58 -18.02 6.10
CA ILE A 202 -1.55 -18.89 6.70
C ILE A 202 -1.55 -18.81 8.21
N CYS A 203 -1.70 -17.61 8.79
CA CYS A 203 -1.42 -17.38 10.20
C CYS A 203 -2.65 -17.65 11.08
N ASP A 204 -2.41 -18.21 12.24
CA ASP A 204 -3.41 -18.42 13.28
C ASP A 204 -3.61 -17.15 14.11
N ARG A 205 -2.56 -16.32 14.19
CA ARG A 205 -2.52 -15.09 14.96
C ARG A 205 -1.70 -14.02 14.28
N SER A 206 -2.06 -12.76 14.48
CA SER A 206 -1.28 -11.61 14.05
C SER A 206 -0.88 -10.73 15.23
N ILE A 207 0.28 -10.10 15.11
CA ILE A 207 0.81 -9.12 16.07
C ILE A 207 1.08 -7.83 15.30
N TRP A 208 0.38 -6.78 15.67
CA TRP A 208 0.60 -5.45 15.11
C TRP A 208 1.64 -4.68 15.92
N ILE A 209 2.76 -4.37 15.27
CA ILE A 209 3.84 -3.56 15.85
C ILE A 209 3.69 -2.12 15.38
N LYS A 210 3.61 -1.20 16.34
CA LYS A 210 3.52 0.24 16.13
C LYS A 210 4.55 0.96 16.99
N ASN A 211 5.40 1.74 16.33
CA ASN A 211 6.44 2.53 17.02
C ASN A 211 7.34 1.72 17.98
N GLY A 212 7.60 0.45 17.66
CA GLY A 212 8.44 -0.43 18.46
C GLY A 212 7.75 -1.11 19.66
N LEU A 213 6.42 -1.05 19.74
CA LEU A 213 5.58 -1.70 20.75
C LEU A 213 4.53 -2.58 20.06
N ILE A 214 4.01 -3.56 20.79
CA ILE A 214 2.83 -4.33 20.36
C ILE A 214 1.60 -3.48 20.64
N GLU A 215 0.86 -3.12 19.59
CA GLU A 215 -0.38 -2.34 19.67
C GLU A 215 -1.60 -3.25 19.78
N ALA A 216 -1.60 -4.36 19.05
CA ALA A 216 -2.65 -5.36 19.10
C ALA A 216 -2.10 -6.75 18.76
N GLU A 217 -2.75 -7.75 19.34
CA GLU A 217 -2.49 -9.16 19.13
C GLU A 217 -3.81 -9.92 19.14
N GLY A 218 -4.00 -10.88 18.24
CA GLY A 218 -5.24 -11.64 18.15
C GLY A 218 -5.39 -12.34 16.81
N THR A 219 -6.62 -12.68 16.43
CA THR A 219 -6.89 -13.27 15.12
C THR A 219 -6.42 -12.32 14.00
N PRO A 220 -5.93 -12.84 12.85
CA PRO A 220 -5.48 -11.98 11.77
C PRO A 220 -6.52 -10.96 11.35
N LYS A 221 -7.78 -11.37 11.20
CA LYS A 221 -8.89 -10.50 10.82
C LYS A 221 -9.08 -9.31 11.76
N ASP A 222 -9.12 -9.56 13.08
CA ASP A 222 -9.38 -8.52 14.07
C ASP A 222 -8.22 -7.52 14.15
N VAL A 223 -6.98 -8.03 14.09
CA VAL A 223 -5.78 -7.20 14.11
C VAL A 223 -5.66 -6.36 12.85
N HIS A 224 -5.95 -6.96 11.69
CA HIS A 224 -5.86 -6.26 10.41
C HIS A 224 -6.92 -5.17 10.28
N LEU A 225 -8.14 -5.37 10.75
CA LEU A 225 -9.17 -4.33 10.79
C LEU A 225 -8.68 -3.11 11.60
N LYS A 226 -8.16 -3.33 12.81
CA LYS A 226 -7.60 -2.26 13.63
C LYS A 226 -6.42 -1.55 12.97
N TYR A 227 -5.56 -2.31 12.30
CA TYR A 227 -4.41 -1.78 11.58
C TYR A 227 -4.85 -0.93 10.38
N LEU A 228 -5.82 -1.39 9.59
CA LEU A 228 -6.36 -0.66 8.45
C LEU A 228 -7.09 0.61 8.89
N ASP A 229 -7.88 0.56 9.96
CA ASP A 229 -8.52 1.76 10.53
C ASP A 229 -7.49 2.81 10.95
N TYR A 230 -6.45 2.38 11.63
CA TYR A 230 -5.35 3.27 11.98
C TYR A 230 -4.67 3.87 10.74
N MET A 231 -4.39 3.06 9.71
CA MET A 231 -3.77 3.52 8.47
C MET A 231 -4.65 4.54 7.73
N ASN A 232 -5.96 4.31 7.72
CA ASN A 232 -6.92 5.24 7.13
C ASN A 232 -6.98 6.57 7.90
N GLN A 233 -7.02 6.50 9.23
CA GLN A 233 -7.00 7.72 10.06
C GLN A 233 -5.73 8.55 9.82
N GLU A 234 -4.55 7.91 9.80
CA GLU A 234 -3.30 8.63 9.50
C GLU A 234 -3.29 9.22 8.09
N ARG A 235 -3.86 8.51 7.11
CA ARG A 235 -3.95 8.99 5.74
C ARG A 235 -4.84 10.24 5.67
N MET A 236 -5.97 10.22 6.37
CA MET A 236 -6.86 11.39 6.50
C MET A 236 -6.15 12.58 7.17
N GLU A 237 -5.46 12.34 8.29
CA GLU A 237 -4.69 13.38 8.97
C GLU A 237 -3.56 13.96 8.11
N GLN A 238 -2.88 13.10 7.34
CA GLN A 238 -1.82 13.55 6.43
C GLN A 238 -2.38 14.38 5.28
N ALA A 239 -3.50 13.95 4.71
CA ALA A 239 -4.16 14.67 3.64
C ALA A 239 -4.71 16.03 4.12
N GLU A 240 -5.28 16.08 5.33
CA GLU A 240 -5.71 17.34 5.96
C GLU A 240 -4.53 18.30 6.21
N LYS A 241 -3.43 17.77 6.75
CA LYS A 241 -2.19 18.56 6.94
C LYS A 241 -1.63 19.07 5.61
N GLU A 242 -1.68 18.25 4.55
CA GLU A 242 -1.21 18.68 3.23
C GLU A 242 -2.14 19.71 2.61
N GLN A 243 -3.47 19.61 2.80
CA GLN A 243 -4.42 20.64 2.40
C GLN A 243 -4.16 21.96 3.12
N ILE A 244 -3.95 21.92 4.44
CA ILE A 244 -3.60 23.13 5.22
C ILE A 244 -2.30 23.73 4.73
N ARG A 245 -1.30 22.87 4.43
CA ARG A 245 -0.01 23.32 3.91
C ARG A 245 -0.14 23.94 2.51
N GLN A 246 -0.91 23.30 1.63
CA GLN A 246 -1.16 23.82 0.28
C GLN A 246 -1.94 25.14 0.34
N ALA A 247 -2.99 25.23 1.17
CA ALA A 247 -3.72 26.47 1.37
C ALA A 247 -2.86 27.60 1.93
N LYS A 248 -1.89 27.27 2.80
CA LYS A 248 -0.92 28.25 3.31
C LYS A 248 0.06 28.68 2.22
N LEU A 249 0.57 27.74 1.42
CA LEU A 249 1.45 28.03 0.28
C LEU A 249 0.72 28.84 -0.80
N GLU A 250 -0.55 28.53 -1.07
CA GLU A 250 -1.39 29.28 -2.01
C GLU A 250 -1.63 30.72 -1.51
N ARG A 251 -1.87 30.90 -0.20
CA ARG A 251 -1.97 32.24 0.40
C ARG A 251 -0.67 33.02 0.27
N GLU A 252 0.47 32.41 0.60
CA GLU A 252 1.79 33.01 0.45
C GLU A 252 2.14 33.32 -1.02
N GLN A 253 1.72 32.43 -1.95
CA GLN A 253 1.88 32.65 -3.39
C GLN A 253 0.91 33.70 -3.93
N MET A 254 -0.32 33.78 -3.40
CA MET A 254 -1.26 34.86 -3.74
C MET A 254 -0.75 36.23 -3.24
N GLU A 255 -0.17 36.29 -2.07
CA GLU A 255 0.46 37.51 -1.58
C GLU A 255 1.67 37.92 -2.46
N LYS A 256 2.51 36.96 -2.84
CA LYS A 256 3.61 37.19 -3.80
C LYS A 256 3.10 37.54 -5.20
N LYS A 257 2.05 36.86 -5.68
CA LYS A 257 1.43 37.16 -6.97
C LYS A 257 0.73 38.50 -7.00
N ARG A 258 0.10 38.94 -5.92
CA ARG A 258 -0.42 40.34 -5.80
C ARG A 258 0.67 41.36 -5.93
N GLU A 259 1.88 41.05 -5.49
CA GLU A 259 3.08 41.90 -5.67
C GLU A 259 3.64 41.76 -7.10
N GLU A 260 3.65 40.56 -7.68
CA GLU A 260 4.16 40.32 -9.03
C GLU A 260 3.13 40.60 -10.15
N GLU A 261 1.81 40.43 -9.91
CA GLU A 261 0.76 40.83 -10.86
C GLU A 261 0.63 42.33 -11.05
N ARG A 262 1.21 43.11 -10.18
CA ARG A 262 1.53 44.52 -10.46
C ARG A 262 2.58 44.71 -11.57
N ILE A 263 3.35 43.64 -11.83
CA ILE A 263 4.52 43.66 -12.75
C ILE A 263 4.34 42.86 -14.02
N LYS A 264 3.41 41.85 -14.05
CA LYS A 264 3.25 40.96 -15.18
C LYS A 264 1.78 40.78 -15.61
N LYS A 265 1.23 41.78 -16.25
CA LYS A 265 -0.06 41.69 -16.97
C LYS A 265 0.04 41.11 -18.39
N GLU A 266 1.16 40.51 -18.73
CA GLU A 266 1.35 39.85 -20.04
C GLU A 266 2.19 38.58 -19.88
N ARG A 267 1.60 37.41 -19.97
CA ARG A 267 2.03 36.21 -20.73
C ARG A 267 1.34 34.91 -20.29
N ALA A 268 0.70 34.33 -21.27
CA ALA A 268 0.46 32.89 -21.47
C ALA A 268 -0.68 32.19 -20.71
N LYS A 269 -1.85 32.12 -21.31
CA LYS A 269 -2.89 31.09 -21.14
C LYS A 269 -2.37 29.76 -21.65
N VAL A 270 -2.31 28.73 -20.80
CA VAL A 270 -2.04 27.35 -21.22
C VAL A 270 -3.12 26.40 -20.65
N ASN A 271 -3.99 26.01 -21.47
CA ASN A 271 -4.55 24.71 -21.92
C ASN A 271 -4.99 23.62 -20.90
N SER A 272 -5.52 23.98 -19.70
CA SER A 272 -6.41 23.06 -18.98
C SER A 272 -7.90 23.42 -19.15
N ARG A 273 -8.17 24.51 -19.87
CA ARG A 273 -9.52 25.06 -20.07
C ARG A 273 -9.69 25.50 -21.50
N TYR A 274 -10.81 25.16 -22.15
CA TYR A 274 -11.10 25.50 -23.52
C TYR A 274 -12.62 25.60 -23.75
N GLY A 275 -13.01 26.36 -24.77
CA GLY A 275 -14.40 26.58 -25.16
C GLY A 275 -14.56 27.95 -25.81
N SER A 276 -15.79 28.37 -26.11
CA SER A 276 -16.09 29.68 -26.68
C SER A 276 -15.90 30.82 -25.69
N GLU A 277 -15.87 30.51 -24.39
CA GLU A 277 -15.78 31.46 -23.28
C GLU A 277 -17.02 32.37 -23.09
N ASP A 278 -18.14 32.08 -23.74
CA ASP A 278 -19.39 32.85 -23.59
C ASP A 278 -19.98 32.75 -22.16
N ALA A 279 -19.65 31.68 -21.46
CA ALA A 279 -19.82 31.55 -20.02
C ALA A 279 -18.61 30.83 -19.41
N LYS A 280 -18.27 31.13 -18.16
CA LYS A 280 -17.13 30.56 -17.46
C LYS A 280 -17.43 30.20 -16.02
N PHE A 281 -16.94 29.06 -15.56
CA PHE A 281 -16.92 28.77 -14.12
C PHE A 281 -16.04 29.76 -13.37
N THR A 282 -16.56 30.30 -12.27
CA THR A 282 -15.88 31.28 -11.41
C THR A 282 -15.45 30.66 -10.09
N ASP A 283 -16.41 30.13 -9.30
CA ASP A 283 -16.14 29.49 -8.01
C ASP A 283 -16.56 28.04 -8.07
N ILE A 284 -15.66 27.17 -7.63
CA ILE A 284 -15.79 25.71 -7.75
C ILE A 284 -15.43 25.09 -6.41
N HIS A 285 -16.46 24.55 -5.71
CA HIS A 285 -16.30 23.95 -4.40
C HIS A 285 -16.74 22.49 -4.41
N MET A 286 -16.06 21.66 -3.61
CA MET A 286 -16.43 20.28 -3.34
C MET A 286 -16.72 20.18 -1.84
N LEU A 287 -17.94 19.81 -1.48
CA LEU A 287 -18.43 19.84 -0.12
C LEU A 287 -18.83 18.44 0.35
N ASN A 288 -18.66 18.18 1.64
CA ASN A 288 -19.17 16.99 2.31
C ASN A 288 -20.67 17.12 2.65
N GLU A 289 -21.25 16.11 3.29
CA GLU A 289 -22.64 16.08 3.72
C GLU A 289 -23.02 17.26 4.64
N LYS A 290 -22.07 17.78 5.41
CA LYS A 290 -22.29 18.93 6.32
C LYS A 290 -22.19 20.28 5.61
N GLY A 291 -21.86 20.30 4.32
CA GLY A 291 -21.65 21.52 3.55
C GLY A 291 -20.28 22.17 3.76
N GLU A 292 -19.32 21.46 4.31
CA GLU A 292 -17.95 21.91 4.53
C GLU A 292 -17.06 21.47 3.35
N GLU A 293 -16.10 22.30 2.97
CA GLU A 293 -15.13 21.91 1.93
C GLU A 293 -14.35 20.66 2.34
N SER A 294 -14.33 19.66 1.46
CA SER A 294 -13.57 18.42 1.63
C SER A 294 -12.92 17.96 0.32
N ARG A 295 -11.76 17.38 0.44
CA ARG A 295 -11.04 16.69 -0.65
C ARG A 295 -10.85 15.21 -0.35
N ILE A 296 -11.43 14.72 0.75
CA ILE A 296 -11.35 13.34 1.18
C ILE A 296 -12.76 12.89 1.51
N PHE A 297 -13.14 11.74 0.92
CA PHE A 297 -14.46 11.14 1.09
C PHE A 297 -14.31 9.66 1.39
N ARG A 298 -15.31 9.07 2.01
CA ARG A 298 -15.40 7.61 2.19
C ARG A 298 -16.26 7.02 1.08
N THR A 299 -15.97 5.77 0.70
CA THR A 299 -16.87 5.00 -0.18
C THR A 299 -18.28 4.99 0.40
N GLY A 300 -19.28 5.40 -0.39
CA GLY A 300 -20.68 5.53 0.04
C GLY A 300 -21.02 6.84 0.74
N GLU A 301 -20.10 7.80 0.81
CA GLU A 301 -20.34 9.12 1.39
C GLU A 301 -20.96 10.08 0.37
N LYS A 302 -21.73 11.05 0.86
CA LYS A 302 -22.31 12.11 0.03
C LYS A 302 -21.25 13.14 -0.35
N MET A 303 -21.24 13.51 -1.66
CA MET A 303 -20.42 14.60 -2.19
C MET A 303 -21.31 15.64 -2.89
N ILE A 304 -20.99 16.90 -2.72
CA ILE A 304 -21.70 18.00 -3.38
C ILE A 304 -20.69 18.83 -4.16
N LEU A 305 -20.89 18.95 -5.47
CA LEU A 305 -20.19 19.94 -6.30
C LEU A 305 -21.03 21.22 -6.33
N ASP A 306 -20.49 22.31 -5.85
CA ASP A 306 -21.14 23.62 -5.78
C ASP A 306 -20.41 24.57 -6.72
N LEU A 307 -21.06 24.93 -7.82
CA LEU A 307 -20.44 25.49 -9.00
C LEU A 307 -21.11 26.81 -9.37
N SER A 308 -20.34 27.90 -9.41
CA SER A 308 -20.79 29.21 -9.88
C SER A 308 -20.22 29.50 -11.26
N TYR A 309 -20.95 30.24 -12.07
CA TYR A 309 -20.51 30.66 -13.39
C TYR A 309 -20.88 32.10 -13.69
N HIS A 310 -20.05 32.75 -14.47
CA HIS A 310 -20.24 34.08 -15.05
C HIS A 310 -20.62 33.95 -16.53
N VAL A 311 -21.54 34.76 -17.00
CA VAL A 311 -22.02 34.78 -18.41
C VAL A 311 -21.57 36.06 -19.09
N GLU A 312 -20.72 35.93 -20.09
CA GLU A 312 -20.28 37.02 -20.95
C GLU A 312 -21.29 37.27 -22.08
N ASN A 313 -21.70 36.17 -22.75
CA ASN A 313 -22.71 36.18 -23.81
C ASN A 313 -23.76 35.11 -23.53
N LYS A 314 -24.98 35.32 -24.03
CA LYS A 314 -26.07 34.35 -23.89
C LYS A 314 -25.67 33.00 -24.46
N VAL A 315 -25.84 31.94 -23.69
CA VAL A 315 -25.67 30.54 -24.12
C VAL A 315 -27.06 29.93 -24.27
N THR A 316 -27.40 29.57 -25.49
CA THR A 316 -28.65 28.90 -25.80
C THR A 316 -28.55 27.40 -25.66
N ASP A 317 -29.62 26.75 -25.23
CA ASP A 317 -29.67 25.28 -25.05
C ASP A 317 -28.49 24.76 -24.20
N ALA A 318 -28.24 25.43 -23.07
CA ALA A 318 -27.08 25.13 -22.23
C ALA A 318 -27.17 23.73 -21.60
N VAL A 319 -26.04 23.04 -21.58
CA VAL A 319 -25.87 21.73 -20.96
C VAL A 319 -24.74 21.83 -19.94
N PHE A 320 -25.02 21.50 -18.68
CA PHE A 320 -23.99 21.36 -17.64
C PHE A 320 -23.62 19.91 -17.48
N GLY A 321 -22.33 19.62 -17.41
CA GLY A 321 -21.81 18.27 -17.27
C GLY A 321 -20.65 18.18 -16.29
N PHE A 322 -20.39 16.95 -15.84
CA PHE A 322 -19.18 16.61 -15.10
C PHE A 322 -18.74 15.18 -15.41
N GLY A 323 -17.45 14.92 -15.21
CA GLY A 323 -16.87 13.59 -15.32
C GLY A 323 -15.89 13.32 -14.19
N ILE A 324 -15.91 12.13 -13.63
CA ILE A 324 -14.99 11.66 -12.59
C ILE A 324 -14.00 10.69 -13.21
N PHE A 325 -12.73 10.97 -13.01
CA PHE A 325 -11.61 10.19 -13.53
C PHE A 325 -10.71 9.74 -12.39
N ARG A 326 -10.14 8.54 -12.51
CA ARG A 326 -9.11 8.03 -11.61
C ARG A 326 -7.72 8.50 -12.09
N ASN A 327 -6.72 8.45 -11.22
CA ASN A 327 -5.34 8.92 -11.48
C ASN A 327 -4.68 8.35 -12.75
N ASP A 328 -5.10 7.16 -13.20
CA ASP A 328 -4.65 6.53 -14.44
C ASP A 328 -5.43 6.97 -15.67
N ALA A 329 -6.19 8.06 -15.55
CA ALA A 329 -7.07 8.62 -16.58
C ALA A 329 -8.26 7.71 -16.96
N LEU A 330 -8.58 6.72 -16.14
CA LEU A 330 -9.77 5.92 -16.35
C LEU A 330 -11.02 6.76 -16.04
N TRP A 331 -11.91 6.86 -17.01
CA TRP A 331 -13.21 7.50 -16.85
C TRP A 331 -14.12 6.61 -16.00
N CYS A 332 -14.37 7.01 -14.76
CA CYS A 332 -15.14 6.23 -13.80
C CYS A 332 -16.64 6.47 -13.89
N TYR A 333 -17.02 7.74 -14.06
CA TYR A 333 -18.42 8.15 -14.17
C TYR A 333 -18.50 9.52 -14.85
N GLY A 334 -19.61 9.79 -15.52
CA GLY A 334 -19.90 11.12 -16.04
C GLY A 334 -21.33 11.19 -16.55
N THR A 335 -21.94 12.36 -16.34
CA THR A 335 -23.29 12.68 -16.83
C THR A 335 -23.39 14.17 -17.12
N ASN A 336 -24.49 14.57 -17.73
CA ASN A 336 -24.84 15.95 -17.95
C ASN A 336 -26.37 16.14 -17.87
N THR A 337 -26.80 17.38 -17.82
CA THR A 337 -28.24 17.74 -17.71
C THR A 337 -29.10 17.13 -18.81
N ARG A 338 -28.55 16.93 -20.01
CA ARG A 338 -29.23 16.30 -21.14
C ARG A 338 -29.42 14.79 -20.94
N ILE A 339 -28.35 14.09 -20.52
CA ILE A 339 -28.40 12.65 -20.23
C ILE A 339 -29.44 12.39 -19.13
N ASP A 340 -29.47 13.24 -18.12
CA ASP A 340 -30.41 13.15 -16.99
C ASP A 340 -31.82 13.70 -17.33
N ARG A 341 -32.04 14.06 -18.61
CA ARG A 341 -33.34 14.52 -19.14
C ARG A 341 -33.88 15.77 -18.43
N ILE A 342 -33.00 16.63 -17.95
CA ILE A 342 -33.38 17.95 -17.47
C ILE A 342 -33.73 18.80 -18.70
N ALA A 343 -34.84 19.56 -18.61
CA ALA A 343 -35.27 20.41 -19.72
C ALA A 343 -34.18 21.40 -20.11
N ASN A 344 -33.99 21.59 -21.41
CA ASN A 344 -33.06 22.57 -21.97
C ASN A 344 -33.40 23.98 -21.50
N PHE A 345 -32.39 24.77 -21.23
CA PHE A 345 -32.56 26.17 -20.78
C PHE A 345 -31.47 27.06 -21.36
N ASP A 346 -31.79 28.33 -21.51
CA ASP A 346 -30.83 29.35 -21.90
C ASP A 346 -30.22 29.97 -20.63
N ILE A 347 -28.97 30.31 -20.67
CA ILE A 347 -28.33 31.09 -19.61
C ILE A 347 -27.92 32.46 -20.14
N GLU A 348 -28.42 33.51 -19.45
CA GLU A 348 -28.21 34.91 -19.83
C GLU A 348 -27.58 35.76 -18.70
N LYS A 349 -27.44 35.17 -17.52
CA LYS A 349 -26.95 35.84 -16.31
C LYS A 349 -26.09 34.87 -15.51
N ASP A 350 -25.23 35.45 -14.70
CA ASP A 350 -24.45 34.71 -13.70
C ASP A 350 -25.37 33.83 -12.86
N GLY A 351 -24.88 32.64 -12.58
CA GLY A 351 -25.67 31.67 -11.85
C GLY A 351 -24.78 30.71 -11.02
N ARG A 352 -25.47 29.87 -10.27
CA ARG A 352 -24.89 28.84 -9.43
C ARG A 352 -25.76 27.61 -9.45
N TYR A 353 -25.16 26.44 -9.48
CA TYR A 353 -25.87 25.18 -9.35
C TYR A 353 -25.09 24.18 -8.51
N LYS A 354 -25.77 23.14 -8.05
CA LYS A 354 -25.19 22.06 -7.28
C LYS A 354 -25.45 20.75 -7.97
N VAL A 355 -24.43 19.89 -7.97
CA VAL A 355 -24.57 18.47 -8.27
C VAL A 355 -24.41 17.71 -6.97
N VAL A 356 -25.44 16.98 -6.58
CA VAL A 356 -25.44 16.18 -5.35
C VAL A 356 -25.30 14.73 -5.72
N LEU A 357 -24.20 14.13 -5.28
CA LEU A 357 -23.90 12.70 -5.39
C LEU A 357 -24.19 12.09 -4.01
N ASP A 358 -25.34 11.43 -3.88
CA ASP A 358 -25.81 10.92 -2.59
C ASP A 358 -24.88 9.82 -2.04
N ASP A 359 -24.33 8.98 -2.94
CA ASP A 359 -23.42 7.88 -2.58
C ASP A 359 -22.29 7.79 -3.60
N ILE A 360 -21.07 8.22 -3.23
CA ILE A 360 -19.89 7.99 -4.05
C ILE A 360 -19.34 6.58 -3.82
N ASN A 361 -19.79 5.63 -4.62
CA ASN A 361 -19.42 4.23 -4.51
C ASN A 361 -18.07 3.88 -5.18
N LEU A 362 -17.16 4.85 -5.28
CA LEU A 362 -15.81 4.65 -5.77
C LEU A 362 -14.97 3.86 -4.76
N ILE A 363 -14.06 3.04 -5.26
CA ILE A 363 -13.08 2.34 -4.40
C ILE A 363 -11.98 3.30 -3.93
N PRO A 364 -11.19 2.94 -2.91
CA PRO A 364 -10.08 3.78 -2.43
C PRO A 364 -9.11 4.16 -3.55
N GLY A 365 -8.77 5.44 -3.65
CA GLY A 365 -7.87 5.96 -4.67
C GLY A 365 -7.95 7.48 -4.83
N ASN A 366 -7.12 8.00 -5.74
CA ASN A 366 -7.10 9.42 -6.09
C ASN A 366 -7.86 9.66 -7.39
N TYR A 367 -8.67 10.71 -7.40
CA TYR A 367 -9.58 11.04 -8.47
C TYR A 367 -9.54 12.53 -8.79
N TRP A 368 -10.05 12.90 -9.97
CA TRP A 368 -10.36 14.28 -10.30
C TRP A 368 -11.72 14.40 -10.99
N VAL A 369 -12.25 15.62 -10.98
CA VAL A 369 -13.49 15.99 -11.66
C VAL A 369 -13.17 16.96 -12.77
N ASP A 370 -13.65 16.64 -13.98
CA ASP A 370 -13.79 17.59 -15.07
C ASP A 370 -15.21 18.15 -15.02
N ILE A 371 -15.36 19.44 -15.36
CA ILE A 371 -16.67 20.11 -15.44
C ILE A 371 -16.81 20.82 -16.77
N THR A 372 -18.03 20.92 -17.28
CA THR A 372 -18.31 21.54 -18.56
C THR A 372 -19.60 22.31 -18.60
N ILE A 373 -19.56 23.41 -19.38
CA ILE A 373 -20.74 24.08 -19.93
C ILE A 373 -20.65 23.89 -21.42
N GLU A 374 -21.71 23.42 -22.06
CA GLU A 374 -21.78 23.15 -23.49
C GLU A 374 -23.02 23.75 -24.10
N TYR A 375 -22.97 24.09 -25.38
CA TYR A 375 -24.18 24.24 -26.20
C TYR A 375 -24.82 22.87 -26.45
N GLY A 376 -26.10 22.86 -26.74
CA GLY A 376 -26.90 21.66 -26.90
C GLY A 376 -26.35 20.61 -27.88
N GLU A 377 -25.50 20.98 -28.80
CA GLU A 377 -24.84 20.07 -29.75
C GLU A 377 -23.50 19.46 -29.22
N GLY A 378 -23.15 19.70 -27.95
CA GLY A 378 -21.90 19.19 -27.35
C GLY A 378 -20.68 20.03 -27.71
N VAL A 379 -20.90 21.28 -28.15
CA VAL A 379 -19.81 22.24 -28.38
C VAL A 379 -19.45 22.91 -27.06
N PRO A 380 -18.18 22.82 -26.62
CA PRO A 380 -17.77 23.39 -25.33
C PRO A 380 -17.90 24.93 -25.31
N VAL A 381 -18.59 25.44 -24.31
CA VAL A 381 -18.57 26.85 -23.93
C VAL A 381 -17.45 27.09 -22.94
N ASP A 382 -17.33 26.19 -21.96
CA ASP A 382 -16.24 26.16 -20.99
C ASP A 382 -16.00 24.72 -20.53
N TYR A 383 -14.94 24.12 -20.98
CA TYR A 383 -14.50 22.80 -20.53
C TYR A 383 -13.29 22.97 -19.62
N TYR A 384 -13.45 22.63 -18.34
CA TYR A 384 -12.40 22.75 -17.35
C TYR A 384 -11.95 21.35 -16.87
N LYS A 385 -10.79 20.91 -17.38
CA LYS A 385 -10.18 19.63 -17.01
C LYS A 385 -9.54 19.70 -15.64
N GLN A 386 -9.70 18.61 -14.87
CA GLN A 386 -9.11 18.47 -13.54
C GLN A 386 -9.45 19.66 -12.62
N ALA A 387 -10.68 20.17 -12.71
CA ALA A 387 -11.14 21.32 -11.96
C ALA A 387 -11.06 21.11 -10.44
N LEU A 388 -11.30 19.87 -10.00
CA LEU A 388 -11.22 19.46 -8.59
C LEU A 388 -10.49 18.12 -8.47
N LYS A 389 -9.69 17.95 -7.43
CA LYS A 389 -9.02 16.68 -7.09
C LYS A 389 -9.45 16.23 -5.71
N PHE A 390 -9.64 14.93 -5.54
CA PHE A 390 -10.07 14.34 -4.26
C PHE A 390 -9.53 12.92 -4.08
N GLU A 391 -9.53 12.45 -2.84
CA GLU A 391 -9.17 11.08 -2.45
C GLU A 391 -10.40 10.37 -1.88
N VAL A 392 -10.59 9.11 -2.27
CA VAL A 392 -11.57 8.21 -1.64
C VAL A 392 -10.82 7.24 -0.75
N VAL A 393 -11.28 7.10 0.49
CA VAL A 393 -10.76 6.17 1.49
C VAL A 393 -11.84 5.18 1.91
N SER A 394 -11.44 3.96 2.28
CA SER A 394 -12.37 2.94 2.78
C SER A 394 -11.62 1.87 3.55
N ASN A 395 -12.33 1.21 4.46
CA ASN A 395 -11.86 -0.01 5.13
C ASN A 395 -12.15 -1.27 4.29
N LEU A 396 -12.78 -1.10 3.13
CA LEU A 396 -13.14 -2.18 2.22
C LEU A 396 -11.97 -2.47 1.27
N THR A 397 -11.79 -3.74 0.94
CA THR A 397 -10.73 -4.25 0.05
C THR A 397 -11.27 -4.62 -1.32
N ASP A 398 -12.32 -3.93 -1.77
CA ASP A 398 -12.93 -4.17 -3.08
C ASP A 398 -11.92 -3.89 -4.21
N VAL A 399 -12.02 -4.64 -5.28
CA VAL A 399 -11.20 -4.46 -6.49
C VAL A 399 -12.05 -3.94 -7.63
N GLY A 400 -11.47 -3.10 -8.52
CA GLY A 400 -12.19 -2.54 -9.66
C GLY A 400 -12.20 -1.01 -9.66
N VAL A 401 -13.37 -0.39 -9.90
CA VAL A 401 -13.54 1.07 -9.98
C VAL A 401 -14.59 1.54 -8.99
N THR A 402 -15.65 0.78 -8.83
CA THR A 402 -16.80 1.13 -8.00
C THR A 402 -17.28 -0.08 -7.22
N ARG A 403 -17.83 0.19 -6.05
CA ARG A 403 -18.55 -0.81 -5.27
C ARG A 403 -20.03 -0.81 -5.68
N ILE A 404 -20.46 -1.89 -6.29
CA ILE A 404 -21.89 -2.10 -6.56
C ILE A 404 -22.53 -2.61 -5.27
N PRO A 405 -23.54 -1.97 -4.71
CA PRO A 405 -24.25 -2.46 -3.53
C PRO A 405 -24.78 -3.87 -3.81
N HIS A 406 -24.42 -4.83 -2.96
CA HIS A 406 -24.84 -6.22 -3.09
C HIS A 406 -24.97 -6.89 -1.74
N ARG A 407 -25.66 -8.01 -1.72
CA ARG A 407 -25.74 -8.93 -0.58
C ARG A 407 -25.49 -10.35 -1.06
N TRP A 408 -24.94 -11.15 -0.18
CA TRP A 408 -24.76 -12.58 -0.43
C TRP A 408 -25.96 -13.34 0.13
N GLU A 409 -26.60 -14.12 -0.70
CA GLU A 409 -27.62 -15.10 -0.30
C GLU A 409 -26.99 -16.50 -0.51
N LEU A 410 -26.49 -17.08 0.57
CA LEU A 410 -25.75 -18.34 0.52
C LEU A 410 -26.68 -19.47 0.99
N ASP A 411 -26.95 -20.42 0.10
CA ASP A 411 -27.64 -21.68 0.42
C ASP A 411 -26.58 -22.72 0.82
N VAL A 412 -25.84 -22.44 1.89
CA VAL A 412 -24.87 -23.36 2.48
C VAL A 412 -25.37 -23.74 3.86
N ALA A 413 -25.39 -25.03 4.16
CA ALA A 413 -25.68 -25.52 5.50
C ALA A 413 -24.60 -24.98 6.46
N THR A 414 -24.96 -23.97 7.25
CA THR A 414 -24.16 -23.58 8.40
C THR A 414 -24.43 -24.59 9.50
N GLU A 415 -23.39 -25.23 10.06
CA GLU A 415 -23.54 -25.98 11.30
C GLU A 415 -24.07 -25.00 12.34
N ASP A 416 -25.29 -25.29 12.81
CA ASP A 416 -25.98 -24.52 13.86
C ASP A 416 -25.13 -24.53 15.13
N ASN A 417 -24.42 -23.45 15.40
CA ASN A 417 -24.01 -23.11 16.75
C ASN A 417 -25.25 -22.58 17.50
N THR A 418 -26.19 -23.48 17.76
CA THR A 418 -27.18 -23.26 18.81
C THR A 418 -26.48 -23.31 20.16
N THR A 419 -25.96 -22.20 20.61
CA THR A 419 -25.75 -21.98 22.05
C THR A 419 -27.13 -22.00 22.69
N LYS A 420 -27.38 -23.07 23.45
CA LYS A 420 -28.49 -23.16 24.38
C LYS A 420 -28.40 -22.03 25.38
N ASP A 421 -29.28 -21.05 25.26
CA ASP A 421 -29.74 -20.30 26.40
C ASP A 421 -30.63 -21.24 27.18
N ASN A 422 -30.15 -21.66 28.35
CA ASN A 422 -30.95 -22.26 29.40
C ASN A 422 -30.60 -21.59 30.73
N GLU A 423 -31.64 -20.94 31.27
CA GLU A 423 -31.89 -20.54 32.66
C GLU A 423 -31.02 -19.44 33.27
#